data_952d1d93df185afec936b286a7255113
#
_entry.id   952d1d93df185afec936b286a7255113
#
_cell.length_a   1.000
_cell.length_b   1.000
_cell.length_c   1.000
_cell.angle_alpha   90.00
_cell.angle_beta   90.00
_cell.angle_gamma   90.00
#
_symmetry.space_group_name_H-M   'P 1'
#
loop_
_entity.id
_entity.type
_entity.pdbx_description
1 polymer ?
#
loop_
_entity_poly.entity_id
_entity_poly.type
_entity_poly.pdbx_seq_one_letter_code
_entity_poly.pdbx_strand_id
1 'polypeptide(L)'
;MEVYNFSSTLNPKDLIDWIGKLEDYFELEEIEDPLRVRLAQTKLKEHATLWWKELQIDREEEGELKISRWRLMVTELKEKFIPIDYVLELFKRF
;
A
#
# COMPACT_ATOMS: atom_id res chain seq x y z
N MET A 1 8.45 -12.83 8.04
CA MET A 1 7.31 -11.90 8.18
C MET A 1 6.02 -12.65 7.93
N GLU A 2 5.11 -12.59 8.89
CA GLU A 2 3.88 -13.40 8.85
C GLU A 2 2.68 -12.71 8.18
N VAL A 3 2.88 -11.53 7.59
CA VAL A 3 1.80 -10.81 6.92
C VAL A 3 1.50 -11.48 5.58
N TYR A 4 0.22 -11.66 5.29
CA TYR A 4 -0.22 -12.27 4.03
C TYR A 4 0.03 -11.34 2.84
N ASN A 5 0.00 -11.92 1.63
CA ASN A 5 0.19 -11.15 0.39
C ASN A 5 -1.08 -10.39 0.03
N PHE A 6 -0.91 -9.22 -0.57
CA PHE A 6 -2.02 -8.42 -1.07
C PHE A 6 -2.12 -8.55 -2.59
N SER A 7 -3.34 -8.81 -3.07
CA SER A 7 -3.64 -8.80 -4.50
C SER A 7 -4.85 -7.88 -4.74
N SER A 8 -4.98 -7.40 -5.98
CA SER A 8 -6.07 -6.49 -6.33
C SER A 8 -7.46 -7.14 -6.30
N THR A 9 -7.53 -8.46 -6.10
CA THR A 9 -8.80 -9.17 -5.97
C THR A 9 -9.39 -9.05 -4.57
N LEU A 10 -8.62 -8.58 -3.59
CA LEU A 10 -9.11 -8.37 -2.24
C LEU A 10 -9.97 -7.12 -2.16
N ASN A 11 -10.93 -7.13 -1.23
CA ASN A 11 -11.81 -5.97 -1.06
C ASN A 11 -11.11 -4.85 -0.27
N PRO A 12 -11.69 -3.63 -0.25
CA PRO A 12 -11.07 -2.49 0.46
C PRO A 12 -10.80 -2.73 1.93
N LYS A 13 -11.67 -3.46 2.61
CA LYS A 13 -11.47 -3.78 4.02
C LYS A 13 -10.21 -4.63 4.22
N ASP A 14 -9.97 -5.56 3.30
CA ASP A 14 -8.78 -6.41 3.35
C ASP A 14 -7.50 -5.60 3.15
N LEU A 15 -7.55 -4.58 2.30
CA LEU A 15 -6.41 -3.69 2.12
C LEU A 15 -6.10 -2.93 3.41
N ILE A 16 -7.13 -2.37 4.05
CA ILE A 16 -6.95 -1.63 5.30
C ILE A 16 -6.36 -2.54 6.36
N ASP A 17 -6.87 -3.76 6.46
CA ASP A 17 -6.39 -4.75 7.41
C ASP A 17 -4.93 -5.13 7.13
N TRP A 18 -4.60 -5.33 5.87
CA TRP A 18 -3.24 -5.66 5.44
C TRP A 18 -2.25 -4.54 5.79
N ILE A 19 -2.63 -3.29 5.55
CA ILE A 19 -1.80 -2.14 5.91
C ILE A 19 -1.58 -2.11 7.43
N GLY A 20 -2.64 -2.32 8.21
CA GLY A 20 -2.55 -2.34 9.66
C GLY A 20 -1.60 -3.42 10.17
N LYS A 21 -1.67 -4.61 9.59
CA LYS A 21 -0.78 -5.71 9.99
C LYS A 21 0.68 -5.44 9.65
N LEU A 22 0.93 -4.80 8.51
CA LEU A 22 2.28 -4.40 8.15
C LEU A 22 2.80 -3.33 9.11
N GLU A 23 1.97 -2.35 9.46
CA GLU A 23 2.38 -1.30 10.39
C GLU A 23 2.72 -1.87 11.76
N ASP A 24 1.91 -2.82 12.25
CA ASP A 24 2.20 -3.50 13.51
C ASP A 24 3.54 -4.22 13.47
N TYR A 25 3.81 -4.91 12.37
CA TYR A 25 5.09 -5.59 12.18
C TYR A 25 6.25 -4.60 12.15
N PHE A 26 6.09 -3.50 11.41
CA PHE A 26 7.14 -2.48 11.31
C PHE A 26 7.46 -1.85 12.67
N GLU A 27 6.44 -1.60 13.48
CA GLU A 27 6.64 -1.05 14.81
C GLU A 27 7.31 -2.05 15.76
N LEU A 28 6.85 -3.31 15.71
CA LEU A 28 7.41 -4.36 16.56
C LEU A 28 8.90 -4.59 16.29
N GLU A 29 9.26 -4.61 15.00
CA GLU A 29 10.64 -4.86 14.59
C GLU A 29 11.46 -3.57 14.41
N GLU A 30 10.90 -2.42 14.75
CA GLU A 30 11.56 -1.13 14.64
C GLU A 30 12.09 -0.84 13.23
N ILE A 31 11.29 -1.19 12.22
CA ILE A 31 11.65 -0.99 10.81
C ILE A 31 11.27 0.43 10.38
N GLU A 32 12.22 1.12 9.75
CA GLU A 32 12.02 2.47 9.25
C GLU A 32 12.07 2.53 7.72
N ASP A 33 11.68 3.69 7.16
CA ASP A 33 11.83 3.93 5.73
C ASP A 33 13.32 3.98 5.35
N PRO A 34 13.70 3.56 4.14
CA PRO A 34 12.83 3.03 3.08
C PRO A 34 12.56 1.54 3.17
N LEU A 35 13.04 0.87 4.20
CA LEU A 35 12.89 -0.58 4.33
C LEU A 35 11.43 -1.00 4.43
N ARG A 36 10.58 -0.18 5.05
CA ARG A 36 9.14 -0.45 5.12
C ARG A 36 8.54 -0.65 3.73
N VAL A 37 8.84 0.28 2.82
CA VAL A 37 8.34 0.22 1.44
C VAL A 37 8.89 -1.01 0.72
N ARG A 38 10.17 -1.30 0.90
CA ARG A 38 10.81 -2.45 0.25
C ARG A 38 10.22 -3.77 0.72
N LEU A 39 9.93 -3.89 2.00
CA LEU A 39 9.29 -5.11 2.53
C LEU A 39 7.85 -5.23 2.07
N ALA A 40 7.09 -4.13 2.11
CA ALA A 40 5.70 -4.14 1.69
C ALA A 40 5.55 -4.53 0.21
N GLN A 41 6.44 -4.02 -0.66
CA GLN A 41 6.35 -4.34 -2.08
C GLN A 41 6.59 -5.82 -2.36
N THR A 42 7.31 -6.54 -1.50
CA THR A 42 7.49 -7.98 -1.67
C THR A 42 6.19 -8.75 -1.41
N LYS A 43 5.22 -8.11 -0.76
CA LYS A 43 3.93 -8.70 -0.44
C LYS A 43 2.84 -8.35 -1.44
N LEU A 44 3.15 -7.54 -2.45
CA LEU A 44 2.21 -7.27 -3.54
C LEU A 44 2.26 -8.42 -4.55
N LYS A 45 1.10 -8.78 -5.08
CA LYS A 45 0.97 -9.88 -6.05
C LYS A 45 0.14 -9.46 -7.26
N GLU A 46 0.39 -10.13 -8.38
CA GLU A 46 -0.39 -9.99 -9.60
C GLU A 46 -0.50 -8.55 -10.08
N HIS A 47 -1.70 -8.05 -10.29
CA HIS A 47 -1.93 -6.70 -10.77
C HIS A 47 -1.41 -5.62 -9.83
N ALA A 48 -1.43 -5.90 -8.53
CA ALA A 48 -0.90 -4.94 -7.56
C ALA A 48 0.60 -4.74 -7.73
N THR A 49 1.34 -5.81 -8.00
CA THR A 49 2.78 -5.73 -8.27
C THR A 49 3.05 -4.91 -9.54
N LEU A 50 2.30 -5.22 -10.61
CA LEU A 50 2.46 -4.52 -11.89
C LEU A 50 2.15 -3.04 -11.75
N TRP A 51 1.03 -2.72 -11.08
CA TRP A 51 0.64 -1.33 -10.82
C TRP A 51 1.75 -0.57 -10.08
N TRP A 52 2.33 -1.18 -9.05
CA TRP A 52 3.38 -0.53 -8.26
C TRP A 52 4.61 -0.22 -9.12
N LYS A 53 5.02 -1.17 -9.95
CA LYS A 53 6.16 -0.97 -10.84
C LYS A 53 5.91 0.15 -11.84
N GLU A 54 4.73 0.17 -12.44
CA GLU A 54 4.36 1.21 -13.39
C GLU A 54 4.32 2.59 -12.73
N LEU A 55 3.80 2.67 -11.51
CA LEU A 55 3.77 3.91 -10.76
C LEU A 55 5.19 4.46 -10.53
N GLN A 56 6.11 3.60 -10.15
CA GLN A 56 7.50 4.01 -9.92
C GLN A 56 8.17 4.49 -11.21
N ILE A 57 7.92 3.81 -12.31
CA ILE A 57 8.45 4.20 -13.63
C ILE A 57 7.87 5.56 -14.04
N ASP A 58 6.57 5.75 -13.90
CA ASP A 58 5.91 7.01 -14.25
C ASP A 58 6.48 8.18 -13.46
N ARG A 59 6.75 7.97 -12.17
CA ARG A 59 7.34 9.02 -11.34
C ARG A 59 8.74 9.39 -11.83
N GLU A 60 9.56 8.41 -12.18
CA GLU A 60 10.90 8.67 -12.69
C GLU A 60 10.87 9.44 -14.02
N GLU A 61 9.94 9.07 -14.91
CA GLU A 61 9.78 9.75 -16.20
C GLU A 61 9.33 11.20 -16.03
N GLU A 62 8.60 11.50 -14.96
CA GLU A 62 8.18 12.86 -14.65
C GLU A 62 9.22 13.65 -13.86
N GLY A 63 10.38 13.05 -13.62
CA GLY A 63 11.46 13.69 -12.88
C GLY A 63 11.32 13.62 -11.37
N GLU A 64 10.39 12.80 -10.88
CA GLU A 64 10.21 12.62 -9.45
C GLU A 64 11.02 11.43 -8.95
N LEU A 65 11.31 11.43 -7.65
CA LEU A 65 12.00 10.30 -7.03
C LEU A 65 11.05 9.13 -6.83
N LYS A 66 11.60 7.93 -6.79
CA LYS A 66 10.82 6.74 -6.44
C LYS A 66 10.25 6.91 -5.04
N ILE A 67 9.09 6.33 -4.81
CA ILE A 67 8.47 6.34 -3.49
C ILE A 67 9.30 5.48 -2.56
N SER A 68 9.82 6.09 -1.50
CA SER A 68 10.61 5.41 -0.49
C SER A 68 10.05 5.63 0.93
N ARG A 69 8.95 6.36 1.05
CA ARG A 69 8.30 6.62 2.33
C ARG A 69 7.03 5.79 2.46
N TRP A 70 6.89 5.10 3.56
CA TRP A 70 5.73 4.26 3.83
C TRP A 70 4.41 5.03 3.75
N ARG A 71 4.39 6.25 4.29
CA ARG A 71 3.18 7.09 4.24
C ARG A 71 2.71 7.33 2.80
N LEU A 72 3.63 7.60 1.88
CA LEU A 72 3.27 7.81 0.48
C LEU A 72 2.78 6.53 -0.17
N MET A 73 3.40 5.40 0.13
CA MET A 73 2.95 4.11 -0.38
C MET A 73 1.52 3.81 0.07
N VAL A 74 1.21 4.06 1.35
CA VAL A 74 -0.14 3.85 1.89
C VAL A 74 -1.14 4.74 1.17
N THR A 75 -0.79 6.01 0.94
CA THR A 75 -1.67 6.95 0.23
C THR A 75 -1.97 6.45 -1.18
N GLU A 76 -0.96 6.02 -1.91
CA GLU A 76 -1.14 5.52 -3.28
C GLU A 76 -1.96 4.24 -3.32
N LEU A 77 -1.73 3.33 -2.37
CA LEU A 77 -2.50 2.09 -2.28
C LEU A 77 -3.99 2.38 -2.02
N LYS A 78 -4.26 3.29 -1.10
CA LYS A 78 -5.64 3.66 -0.78
C LYS A 78 -6.33 4.34 -1.95
N GLU A 79 -5.64 5.23 -2.64
CA GLU A 79 -6.19 5.90 -3.81
C GLU A 79 -6.50 4.93 -4.95
N LYS A 80 -5.66 3.93 -5.14
CA LYS A 80 -5.82 2.97 -6.23
C LYS A 80 -6.90 1.92 -5.93
N PHE A 81 -6.92 1.37 -4.72
CA PHE A 81 -7.71 0.18 -4.43
C PHE A 81 -8.92 0.40 -3.53
N ILE A 82 -9.09 1.61 -2.98
CA ILE A 82 -10.30 1.92 -2.19
C ILE A 82 -11.18 2.86 -2.99
N PRO A 83 -12.36 2.39 -3.45
CA PRO A 83 -13.29 3.25 -4.19
C PRO A 83 -13.79 4.41 -3.33
N ILE A 84 -14.04 5.55 -3.96
CA ILE A 84 -14.58 6.72 -3.27
C ILE A 84 -15.92 6.38 -2.59
N ASP A 85 -16.72 5.52 -3.20
CA ASP A 85 -18.00 5.09 -2.63
C ASP A 85 -17.83 4.40 -1.29
N TYR A 86 -16.77 3.60 -1.14
CA TYR A 86 -16.49 2.94 0.12
C TYR A 86 -16.14 3.94 1.22
N VAL A 87 -15.35 4.95 0.87
CA VAL A 87 -14.98 6.02 1.81
C VAL A 87 -16.23 6.78 2.26
N LEU A 88 -17.11 7.13 1.32
CA LEU A 88 -18.34 7.84 1.63
C LEU A 88 -19.27 7.02 2.53
N GLU A 89 -19.33 5.72 2.31
CA GLU A 89 -20.11 4.81 3.16
C GLU A 89 -19.61 4.83 4.60
N LEU A 90 -18.30 4.86 4.80
CA LEU A 90 -17.72 4.93 6.14
C LEU A 90 -18.12 6.22 6.85
N PHE A 91 -18.13 7.34 6.13
CA PHE A 91 -18.54 8.61 6.71
C PHE A 91 -20.01 8.66 7.09
N LYS A 92 -20.86 7.98 6.33
CA LYS A 92 -22.30 7.95 6.62
C LYS A 92 -22.64 7.21 7.91
N ARG A 93 -21.73 6.37 8.40
CA ARG A 93 -21.95 5.60 9.63
C ARG A 93 -21.66 6.41 10.89
N PHE A 94 -21.12 7.58 10.74
CA PHE A 94 -20.82 8.49 11.82
C PHE A 94 -21.76 9.69 11.76
#